data_ea1141af7de0c2f5ce37d30f3ebcefc5
#
_entry.id   ea1141af7de0c2f5ce37d30f3ebcefc5
#
_cell.length_a   1.000
_cell.length_b   1.000
_cell.length_c   1.000
_cell.angle_alpha   90.00
_cell.angle_beta   90.00
_cell.angle_gamma   90.00
#
_symmetry.space_group_name_H-M   'P 1'
#
loop_
_entity.id
_entity.type
_entity.pdbx_description
1 polymer ?
#
loop_
_entity_poly.entity_id
_entity_poly.type
_entity_poly.pdbx_seq_one_letter_code
_entity_poly.pdbx_strand_id
1 'polypeptide(L)'
;MVHTEYETLGDIIKAARQRSGLTIEELASRVDISDRYLYRIENEGKKPSYDVLFNLIRELAITPDLIFSPERSTKDNEVEDLIRRLYNCDERSLEVIKATAIALIDTAPK
;
A
#
# COMPACT_ATOMS: atom_id res chain seq x y z
N MET A 1 -8.71 22.45 1.80
CA MET A 1 -8.21 22.11 1.59
C MET A 1 -7.84 21.42 1.06
N VAL A 2 -8.33 21.40 1.09
CA VAL A 2 -7.98 20.96 0.14
C VAL A 2 -6.70 20.42 -0.09
N HIS A 3 -5.73 20.89 0.32
CA HIS A 3 -4.47 20.36 0.12
C HIS A 3 -4.26 19.04 0.77
N THR A 4 -5.18 18.58 1.53
CA THR A 4 -5.10 17.26 2.09
C THR A 4 -5.17 16.20 1.03
N GLU A 5 -5.74 16.52 -0.11
CA GLU A 5 -5.77 15.55 -1.18
C GLU A 5 -4.42 15.41 -1.83
N TYR A 6 -3.48 16.26 -1.49
CA TYR A 6 -2.14 16.20 -2.02
C TYR A 6 -1.14 15.82 -0.96
N GLU A 7 -1.48 14.80 -0.20
CA GLU A 7 -0.57 14.30 0.81
C GLU A 7 0.77 13.97 0.19
N THR A 8 1.83 14.21 0.94
CA THR A 8 3.16 13.87 0.46
C THR A 8 3.35 12.36 0.46
N LEU A 9 4.35 11.92 -0.28
CA LEU A 9 4.70 10.52 -0.28
C LEU A 9 4.95 10.01 1.14
N GLY A 10 5.66 10.82 1.95
CA GLY A 10 5.92 10.43 3.33
C GLY A 10 4.66 10.22 4.13
N ASP A 11 3.67 11.11 3.93
CA ASP A 11 2.40 10.99 4.64
C ASP A 11 1.66 9.71 4.25
N ILE A 12 1.69 9.37 2.97
CA ILE A 12 1.03 8.18 2.48
C ILE A 12 1.68 6.94 3.07
N ILE A 13 3.00 6.90 3.07
CA ILE A 13 3.73 5.75 3.61
C ILE A 13 3.48 5.62 5.10
N LYS A 14 3.52 6.73 5.82
CA LYS A 14 3.30 6.72 7.27
C LYS A 14 1.91 6.20 7.60
N ALA A 15 0.90 6.71 6.90
CA ALA A 15 -0.47 6.29 7.14
C ALA A 15 -0.65 4.80 6.85
N ALA A 16 -0.06 4.31 5.77
CA ALA A 16 -0.16 2.90 5.42
C ALA A 16 0.56 2.03 6.45
N ARG A 17 1.71 2.49 6.94
CA ARG A 17 2.44 1.76 7.96
C ARG A 17 1.60 1.65 9.23
N GLN A 18 0.98 2.75 9.62
CA GLN A 18 0.17 2.76 10.84
C GLN A 18 -1.06 1.87 10.69
N ARG A 19 -1.69 1.89 9.52
CA ARG A 19 -2.82 1.00 9.27
C ARG A 19 -2.42 -0.46 9.33
N SER A 20 -1.18 -0.75 8.98
CA SER A 20 -0.66 -2.12 9.02
C SER A 20 -0.20 -2.53 10.41
N GLY A 21 -0.22 -1.61 11.37
CA GLY A 21 0.19 -1.91 12.73
C GLY A 21 1.69 -2.08 12.91
N LEU A 22 2.49 -1.50 12.02
CA LEU A 22 3.94 -1.65 12.06
C LEU A 22 4.61 -0.43 12.65
N THR A 23 5.67 -0.67 13.41
CA THR A 23 6.55 0.42 13.84
C THR A 23 7.50 0.77 12.71
N ILE A 24 8.19 1.90 12.87
CA ILE A 24 9.22 2.28 11.90
C ILE A 24 10.27 1.19 11.80
N GLU A 25 10.68 0.67 12.95
CA GLU A 25 11.71 -0.37 13.00
C GLU A 25 11.27 -1.62 12.26
N GLU A 26 10.02 -2.01 12.47
CA GLU A 26 9.51 -3.21 11.82
C GLU A 26 9.44 -3.05 10.30
N LEU A 27 8.92 -1.92 9.84
CA LEU A 27 8.82 -1.72 8.41
C LEU A 27 10.20 -1.57 7.77
N ALA A 28 11.09 -0.82 8.42
CA ALA A 28 12.45 -0.65 7.89
C ALA A 28 13.14 -1.99 7.74
N SER A 29 12.97 -2.86 8.73
CA SER A 29 13.55 -4.19 8.67
C SER A 29 13.00 -5.00 7.50
N ARG A 30 11.70 -4.89 7.26
CA ARG A 30 11.06 -5.66 6.18
C ARG A 30 11.51 -5.23 4.79
N VAL A 31 11.82 -3.95 4.62
CA VAL A 31 12.26 -3.45 3.32
C VAL A 31 13.77 -3.22 3.27
N ASP A 32 14.47 -3.65 4.33
CA ASP A 32 15.93 -3.66 4.37
C ASP A 32 16.54 -2.28 4.24
N ILE A 33 16.02 -1.33 5.02
CA ILE A 33 16.60 0.01 5.10
C ILE A 33 16.75 0.35 6.58
N SER A 34 17.50 1.42 6.85
CA SER A 34 17.68 1.83 8.24
C SER A 34 16.44 2.54 8.76
N ASP A 35 16.26 2.50 10.09
CA ASP A 35 15.18 3.22 10.75
C ASP A 35 15.24 4.68 10.42
N ARG A 36 16.44 5.25 10.41
CA ARG A 36 16.64 6.66 10.15
C ARG A 36 16.21 7.02 8.72
N TYR A 37 16.54 6.17 7.77
CA TYR A 37 16.16 6.40 6.38
C TYR A 37 14.64 6.44 6.25
N LEU A 38 13.95 5.47 6.85
CA LEU A 38 12.50 5.45 6.80
C LEU A 38 11.89 6.65 7.51
N TYR A 39 12.43 7.00 8.68
CA TYR A 39 11.96 8.18 9.40
C TYR A 39 12.06 9.43 8.52
N ARG A 40 13.16 9.58 7.82
CA ARG A 40 13.36 10.76 6.98
C ARG A 40 12.39 10.77 5.79
N ILE A 41 12.09 9.60 5.23
CA ILE A 41 11.10 9.52 4.17
C ILE A 41 9.73 9.98 4.68
N GLU A 42 9.35 9.52 5.86
CA GLU A 42 8.02 9.82 6.39
C GLU A 42 7.90 11.25 6.90
N ASN A 43 8.95 11.81 7.45
CA ASN A 43 8.85 13.05 8.22
C ASN A 43 9.64 14.22 7.67
N GLU A 44 10.62 13.98 6.81
CA GLU A 44 11.53 15.04 6.36
C GLU A 44 11.54 15.20 4.86
N GLY A 45 10.61 14.59 4.16
CA GLY A 45 10.53 14.77 2.72
C GLY A 45 11.64 14.11 1.93
N LYS A 46 12.38 13.19 2.55
CA LYS A 46 13.43 12.47 1.84
C LYS A 46 12.80 11.59 0.78
N LYS A 47 13.29 11.68 -0.43
CA LYS A 47 12.79 10.85 -1.52
C LYS A 47 13.52 9.53 -1.54
N PRO A 48 12.81 8.41 -1.47
CA PRO A 48 13.45 7.11 -1.53
C PRO A 48 13.97 6.82 -2.93
N SER A 49 14.95 5.93 -3.01
CA SER A 49 15.35 5.42 -4.30
C SER A 49 14.20 4.62 -4.90
N TYR A 50 14.28 4.37 -6.20
CA TYR A 50 13.23 3.60 -6.88
C TYR A 50 13.02 2.24 -6.21
N ASP A 51 14.12 1.54 -5.92
CA ASP A 51 14.02 0.20 -5.33
C ASP A 51 13.36 0.23 -3.96
N VAL A 52 13.72 1.20 -3.15
CA VAL A 52 13.12 1.34 -1.82
C VAL A 52 11.65 1.66 -1.93
N LEU A 53 11.30 2.58 -2.83
CA LEU A 53 9.90 2.94 -3.03
C LEU A 53 9.09 1.74 -3.48
N PHE A 54 9.62 0.97 -4.42
CA PHE A 54 8.95 -0.22 -4.92
C PHE A 54 8.69 -1.22 -3.79
N ASN A 55 9.71 -1.43 -2.94
CA ASN A 55 9.57 -2.36 -1.83
C ASN A 55 8.57 -1.88 -0.79
N LEU A 56 8.54 -0.56 -0.54
CA LEU A 56 7.56 0.00 0.39
C LEU A 56 6.15 -0.17 -0.15
N ILE A 57 5.96 0.10 -1.42
CA ILE A 57 4.65 -0.05 -2.04
C ILE A 57 4.16 -1.49 -1.93
N ARG A 58 5.05 -2.44 -2.20
CA ARG A 58 4.70 -3.85 -2.12
C ARG A 58 4.41 -4.29 -0.69
N GLU A 59 5.28 -3.91 0.23
CA GLU A 59 5.14 -4.35 1.62
C GLU A 59 3.86 -3.79 2.24
N LEU A 60 3.53 -2.56 1.93
CA LEU A 60 2.37 -1.88 2.51
C LEU A 60 1.11 -2.06 1.66
N ALA A 61 1.22 -2.72 0.53
CA ALA A 61 0.10 -2.95 -0.39
C ALA A 61 -0.57 -1.63 -0.78
N ILE A 62 0.24 -0.62 -1.06
CA ILE A 62 -0.26 0.69 -1.48
C ILE A 62 -0.52 0.65 -2.98
N THR A 63 -1.69 1.14 -3.39
CA THR A 63 -1.92 1.27 -4.81
C THR A 63 -1.09 2.43 -5.34
N PRO A 64 -0.38 2.24 -6.46
CA PRO A 64 0.43 3.33 -7.02
C PRO A 64 -0.37 4.59 -7.33
N ASP A 65 -1.65 4.45 -7.65
CA ASP A 65 -2.48 5.61 -7.95
C ASP A 65 -2.59 6.56 -6.76
N LEU A 66 -2.51 6.03 -5.57
CA LEU A 66 -2.56 6.86 -4.38
C LEU A 66 -1.40 7.84 -4.34
N ILE A 67 -0.27 7.45 -4.93
CA ILE A 67 0.93 8.27 -4.93
C ILE A 67 0.98 9.17 -6.17
N PHE A 68 0.68 8.60 -7.33
CA PHE A 68 0.89 9.28 -8.60
C PHE A 68 -0.36 9.95 -9.15
N SER A 69 -1.53 9.53 -8.70
CA SER A 69 -2.80 10.06 -9.19
C SER A 69 -3.78 10.14 -8.03
N PRO A 70 -3.47 10.98 -7.02
CA PRO A 70 -4.30 11.02 -5.80
C PRO A 70 -5.72 11.51 -6.04
N GLU A 71 -5.97 12.09 -7.20
CA GLU A 71 -7.32 12.56 -7.52
C GLU A 71 -8.25 11.44 -7.94
N ARG A 72 -7.74 10.20 -8.08
CA ARG A 72 -8.59 9.10 -8.46
C ARG A 72 -9.58 8.76 -7.35
N SER A 73 -10.67 8.14 -7.77
CA SER A 73 -11.74 7.77 -6.87
C SER A 73 -11.25 6.83 -5.76
N THR A 74 -11.69 7.10 -4.54
CA THR A 74 -11.37 6.24 -3.41
C THR A 74 -11.86 4.82 -3.65
N LYS A 75 -13.02 4.69 -4.26
CA LYS A 75 -13.59 3.38 -4.52
C LYS A 75 -12.71 2.56 -5.45
N ASP A 76 -12.21 3.21 -6.50
CA ASP A 76 -11.30 2.53 -7.43
C ASP A 76 -10.03 2.11 -6.72
N ASN A 77 -9.52 2.97 -5.84
CA ASN A 77 -8.31 2.66 -5.10
C ASN A 77 -8.52 1.48 -4.15
N GLU A 78 -9.69 1.38 -3.55
CA GLU A 78 -9.98 0.27 -2.65
C GLU A 78 -9.98 -1.05 -3.38
N VAL A 79 -10.56 -1.08 -4.56
CA VAL A 79 -10.59 -2.31 -5.36
C VAL A 79 -9.18 -2.71 -5.78
N GLU A 80 -8.40 -1.76 -6.25
CA GLU A 80 -7.04 -2.04 -6.68
C GLU A 80 -6.17 -2.48 -5.51
N ASP A 81 -6.37 -1.87 -4.35
CA ASP A 81 -5.61 -2.26 -3.17
C ASP A 81 -5.92 -3.71 -2.78
N LEU A 82 -7.19 -4.10 -2.85
CA LEU A 82 -7.57 -5.46 -2.55
C LEU A 82 -6.90 -6.43 -3.50
N ILE A 83 -6.92 -6.13 -4.79
CA ILE A 83 -6.27 -6.98 -5.78
C ILE A 83 -4.78 -7.13 -5.47
N ARG A 84 -4.16 -6.03 -5.11
CA ARG A 84 -2.72 -6.04 -4.81
C ARG A 84 -2.41 -6.89 -3.60
N ARG A 85 -3.25 -6.82 -2.58
CA ARG A 85 -3.08 -7.66 -1.39
C ARG A 85 -3.21 -9.14 -1.71
N LEU A 86 -4.11 -9.46 -2.64
CA LEU A 86 -4.28 -10.85 -3.05
C LEU A 86 -3.02 -11.39 -3.71
N TYR A 87 -2.33 -10.55 -4.47
CA TYR A 87 -1.08 -10.98 -5.11
C TYR A 87 0.05 -11.17 -4.12
N ASN A 88 -0.07 -10.62 -2.92
CA ASN A 88 0.96 -10.75 -1.91
C ASN A 88 0.67 -11.87 -0.91
N CYS A 89 -0.41 -12.60 -1.08
CA CYS A 89 -0.72 -13.75 -0.25
C CYS A 89 0.13 -14.94 -0.66
N ASP A 90 0.27 -15.91 0.24
CA ASP A 90 0.91 -17.16 -0.15
C ASP A 90 -0.01 -17.88 -1.14
N GLU A 91 0.56 -18.86 -1.81
CA GLU A 91 -0.14 -19.53 -2.90
C GLU A 91 -1.43 -20.18 -2.44
N ARG A 92 -1.40 -20.85 -1.29
CA ARG A 92 -2.58 -21.53 -0.80
C ARG A 92 -3.69 -20.56 -0.42
N SER A 93 -3.34 -19.51 0.29
CA SER A 93 -4.33 -18.50 0.68
C SER A 93 -4.91 -17.82 -0.55
N LEU A 94 -4.09 -17.56 -1.54
CA LEU A 94 -4.55 -16.93 -2.76
C LEU A 94 -5.56 -17.81 -3.48
N GLU A 95 -5.34 -19.12 -3.52
CA GLU A 95 -6.27 -20.03 -4.17
C GLU A 95 -7.64 -19.98 -3.51
N VAL A 96 -7.68 -20.00 -2.18
CA VAL A 96 -8.95 -19.95 -1.45
C VAL A 96 -9.66 -18.63 -1.71
N ILE A 97 -8.92 -17.53 -1.67
CA ILE A 97 -9.51 -16.21 -1.86
C ILE A 97 -10.04 -16.07 -3.29
N LYS A 98 -9.28 -16.55 -4.27
CA LYS A 98 -9.71 -16.48 -5.66
C LYS A 98 -10.99 -17.26 -5.87
N ALA A 99 -11.08 -18.45 -5.32
CA ALA A 99 -12.28 -19.26 -5.46
C ALA A 99 -13.49 -18.56 -4.85
N THR A 100 -13.30 -17.97 -3.67
CA THR A 100 -14.37 -17.24 -3.01
C THR A 100 -14.80 -16.02 -3.81
N ALA A 101 -13.85 -15.26 -4.35
CA ALA A 101 -14.16 -14.07 -5.12
C ALA A 101 -14.92 -14.44 -6.40
N ILE A 102 -14.52 -15.52 -7.06
CA ILE A 102 -15.19 -15.96 -8.28
C ILE A 102 -16.64 -16.37 -7.96
N ALA A 103 -16.81 -17.09 -6.87
CA ALA A 103 -18.16 -17.50 -6.46
C ALA A 103 -19.06 -16.30 -6.20
N LEU A 104 -18.52 -15.26 -5.54
CA LEU A 104 -19.28 -14.05 -5.26
C LEU A 104 -19.67 -13.33 -6.55
N ILE A 105 -18.74 -13.26 -7.48
CA ILE A 105 -19.00 -12.59 -8.76
C ILE A 105 -20.07 -13.33 -9.53
N ASP A 106 -19.99 -14.67 -9.56
CA ASP A 106 -20.95 -15.49 -10.33
C ASP A 106 -22.34 -15.39 -9.75
N THR A 107 -22.47 -15.19 -8.45
CA THR A 107 -23.77 -15.17 -7.80
C THR A 107 -24.31 -13.76 -7.61
N ALA A 108 -23.52 -12.75 -7.93
CA ALA A 108 -23.93 -11.36 -7.74
C ALA A 108 -25.05 -11.01 -8.72
N PRO A 109 -26.04 -10.23 -8.27
CA PRO A 109 -27.09 -9.79 -9.20
C PRO A 109 -26.50 -8.85 -10.22
N LYS A 110 -27.07 -8.88 -11.39
CA LYS A 110 -26.58 -8.04 -12.49
C LYS A 110 -27.37 -6.76 -12.62
#